data_77e6bc2b51517a79a49aaa71d492bac1
#
_entry.id   77e6bc2b51517a79a49aaa71d492bac1
#
_cell.length_a   1.000
_cell.length_b   1.000
_cell.length_c   1.000
_cell.angle_alpha   90.00
_cell.angle_beta   90.00
_cell.angle_gamma   90.00
#
_symmetry.space_group_name_H-M   'P 1'
#
loop_
_entity.id
_entity.type
_entity.pdbx_description
1 polymer ?
#
loop_
_entity_poly.entity_id
_entity_poly.type
_entity_poly.pdbx_seq_one_letter_code
_entity_poly.pdbx_strand_id
1 'polypeptide(L)'
;VRTERIQAPNILDKMISKENYFAMLKYAKDTGRIKLYHIMRTIAGTGLRVGELKYVTVGAITDGYTQIWNKGKYRYIYFSERLCIELLQYCNDVGIREGIVFTGRKEGKVITSAAVWKGLKNIAKGIGIPEETVFPHSFRHLFAKNYMEKVGDITELADILGHSRLETTWIYTKTSSSEKRKRLELLDL
;
A
#
# COMPACT_ATOMS: atom_id res chain seq x y z
N VAL A 1 -11.10 9.39 -41.28
CA VAL A 1 -11.35 8.26 -40.37
C VAL A 1 -10.65 8.59 -39.06
N ARG A 2 -11.39 9.02 -38.01
CA ARG A 2 -10.85 9.22 -36.68
C ARG A 2 -10.67 7.84 -36.06
N THR A 3 -9.45 7.41 -35.91
CA THR A 3 -9.10 6.24 -35.07
C THR A 3 -9.39 6.61 -33.62
N GLU A 4 -10.45 6.04 -33.07
CA GLU A 4 -10.68 6.05 -31.62
C GLU A 4 -9.47 5.38 -30.96
N ARG A 5 -8.73 6.15 -30.16
CA ARG A 5 -7.70 5.59 -29.28
C ARG A 5 -8.44 4.71 -28.29
N ILE A 6 -8.29 3.40 -28.42
CA ILE A 6 -8.72 2.43 -27.41
C ILE A 6 -8.06 2.88 -26.11
N GLN A 7 -8.84 3.40 -25.17
CA GLN A 7 -8.34 3.77 -23.85
C GLN A 7 -7.83 2.48 -23.21
N ALA A 8 -6.55 2.45 -22.84
CA ALA A 8 -6.01 1.36 -22.06
C ALA A 8 -6.92 1.13 -20.83
N PRO A 9 -7.22 -0.15 -20.47
CA PRO A 9 -8.10 -0.45 -19.37
C PRO A 9 -7.63 0.31 -18.13
N ASN A 10 -8.54 1.02 -17.50
CA ASN A 10 -8.23 1.96 -16.43
C ASN A 10 -7.58 1.14 -15.28
N ILE A 11 -6.32 1.43 -14.95
CA ILE A 11 -5.61 0.74 -13.85
C ILE A 11 -6.44 0.79 -12.56
N LEU A 12 -7.28 1.84 -12.43
CA LEU A 12 -8.18 2.02 -11.30
C LEU A 12 -9.27 0.94 -11.22
N ASP A 13 -9.69 0.35 -12.36
CA ASP A 13 -10.73 -0.69 -12.39
C ASP A 13 -10.21 -2.04 -11.87
N LYS A 14 -8.89 -2.22 -11.83
CA LYS A 14 -8.21 -3.41 -11.29
C LYS A 14 -7.74 -3.23 -9.85
N MET A 15 -8.09 -2.12 -9.20
CA MET A 15 -7.66 -1.88 -7.84
C MET A 15 -8.56 -2.61 -6.84
N ILE A 16 -7.95 -3.08 -5.75
CA ILE A 16 -8.71 -3.60 -4.63
C ILE A 16 -9.59 -2.48 -4.02
N SER A 17 -10.85 -2.78 -3.76
CA SER A 17 -11.74 -1.85 -3.05
C SER A 17 -11.41 -1.78 -1.55
N LYS A 18 -11.87 -0.74 -0.86
CA LYS A 18 -11.73 -0.64 0.61
C LYS A 18 -12.42 -1.82 1.32
N GLU A 19 -13.59 -2.20 0.86
CA GLU A 19 -14.38 -3.31 1.40
C GLU A 19 -13.61 -4.63 1.27
N ASN A 20 -13.09 -4.93 0.09
CA ASN A 20 -12.28 -6.11 -0.17
C ASN A 20 -10.99 -6.12 0.65
N TYR A 21 -10.34 -4.97 0.81
CA TYR A 21 -9.17 -4.82 1.67
C TYR A 21 -9.49 -5.18 3.13
N PHE A 22 -10.58 -4.65 3.69
CA PHE A 22 -10.98 -4.98 5.06
C PHE A 22 -11.41 -6.44 5.21
N ALA A 23 -12.08 -7.03 4.21
CA ALA A 23 -12.41 -8.44 4.18
C ALA A 23 -11.16 -9.33 4.20
N MET A 24 -10.12 -8.97 3.42
CA MET A 24 -8.83 -9.66 3.43
C MET A 24 -8.13 -9.56 4.78
N LEU A 25 -8.13 -8.38 5.41
CA LEU A 25 -7.56 -8.19 6.75
C LEU A 25 -8.26 -9.08 7.79
N LYS A 26 -9.60 -9.07 7.77
CA LYS A 26 -10.40 -9.91 8.67
C LYS A 26 -10.06 -11.39 8.48
N TYR A 27 -10.10 -11.88 7.25
CA TYR A 27 -9.79 -13.27 6.94
C TYR A 27 -8.36 -13.66 7.34
N ALA A 28 -7.39 -12.77 7.14
CA ALA A 28 -6.01 -13.02 7.54
C ALA A 28 -5.87 -13.19 9.06
N LYS A 29 -6.61 -12.40 9.85
CA LYS A 29 -6.68 -12.56 11.31
C LYS A 29 -7.37 -13.86 11.71
N ASP A 30 -8.55 -14.10 11.17
CA ASP A 30 -9.39 -15.26 11.53
C ASP A 30 -8.70 -16.59 11.19
N THR A 31 -7.81 -16.60 10.16
CA THR A 31 -7.06 -17.79 9.73
C THR A 31 -5.62 -17.85 10.25
N GLY A 32 -5.24 -16.99 11.21
CA GLY A 32 -3.90 -16.97 11.80
C GLY A 32 -2.78 -16.50 10.86
N ARG A 33 -3.10 -15.87 9.73
CA ARG A 33 -2.12 -15.35 8.77
C ARG A 33 -1.61 -13.96 9.19
N ILE A 34 -1.21 -13.84 10.44
CA ILE A 34 -0.91 -12.56 11.11
C ILE A 34 0.21 -11.77 10.41
N LYS A 35 1.26 -12.45 9.94
CA LYS A 35 2.32 -11.78 9.16
C LYS A 35 1.77 -11.10 7.91
N LEU A 36 0.91 -11.77 7.14
CA LEU A 36 0.30 -11.19 5.93
C LEU A 36 -0.66 -10.05 6.27
N TYR A 37 -1.39 -10.16 7.37
CA TYR A 37 -2.21 -9.08 7.90
C TYR A 37 -1.36 -7.81 8.08
N HIS A 38 -0.24 -7.90 8.81
CA HIS A 38 0.62 -6.75 9.06
C HIS A 38 1.34 -6.24 7.79
N ILE A 39 1.69 -7.13 6.84
CA ILE A 39 2.22 -6.72 5.54
C ILE A 39 1.19 -5.88 4.76
N MET A 40 -0.06 -6.32 4.68
CA MET A 40 -1.15 -5.56 4.03
C MET A 40 -1.35 -4.21 4.70
N ARG A 41 -1.39 -4.18 6.06
CA ARG A 41 -1.50 -2.95 6.85
C ARG A 41 -0.36 -1.98 6.57
N THR A 42 0.87 -2.50 6.53
CA THR A 42 2.08 -1.68 6.29
C THR A 42 2.07 -1.08 4.89
N ILE A 43 1.81 -1.89 3.85
CA ILE A 43 1.79 -1.38 2.47
C ILE A 43 0.66 -0.36 2.27
N ALA A 44 -0.54 -0.64 2.77
CA ALA A 44 -1.69 0.25 2.65
C ALA A 44 -1.60 1.49 3.55
N GLY A 45 -0.78 1.47 4.60
CA GLY A 45 -0.59 2.59 5.52
C GLY A 45 0.59 3.51 5.17
N THR A 46 1.54 3.03 4.38
CA THR A 46 2.78 3.77 4.05
C THR A 46 3.01 3.98 2.55
N GLY A 47 2.31 3.23 1.70
CA GLY A 47 2.54 3.22 0.26
C GLY A 47 3.88 2.63 -0.17
N LEU A 48 4.63 1.91 0.70
CA LEU A 48 5.89 1.28 0.32
C LEU A 48 5.70 0.19 -0.75
N ARG A 49 6.76 -0.10 -1.49
CA ARG A 49 6.77 -1.24 -2.43
C ARG A 49 7.06 -2.53 -1.66
N VAL A 50 6.53 -3.66 -2.13
CA VAL A 50 6.77 -4.97 -1.48
C VAL A 50 8.26 -5.29 -1.32
N GLY A 51 9.11 -4.92 -2.28
CA GLY A 51 10.57 -5.09 -2.18
C GLY A 51 11.23 -4.17 -1.13
N GLU A 52 10.52 -3.18 -0.63
CA GLU A 52 10.98 -2.24 0.39
C GLU A 52 10.65 -2.71 1.82
N LEU A 53 9.94 -3.85 1.98
CA LEU A 53 9.67 -4.45 3.30
C LEU A 53 10.94 -4.73 4.12
N LYS A 54 12.09 -4.85 3.48
CA LYS A 54 13.40 -4.98 4.14
C LYS A 54 13.80 -3.77 4.99
N TYR A 55 13.22 -2.60 4.73
CA TYR A 55 13.47 -1.38 5.49
C TYR A 55 12.50 -1.20 6.68
N VAL A 56 11.50 -2.08 6.79
CA VAL A 56 10.61 -2.13 7.94
C VAL A 56 11.32 -2.92 9.03
N THR A 57 12.03 -2.20 9.88
CA THR A 57 12.78 -2.74 11.01
C THR A 57 12.16 -2.28 12.32
N VAL A 58 12.49 -2.95 13.43
CA VAL A 58 12.04 -2.53 14.76
C VAL A 58 12.48 -1.09 15.04
N GLY A 59 13.75 -0.72 14.72
CA GLY A 59 14.24 0.65 14.85
C GLY A 59 13.42 1.65 14.02
N ALA A 60 13.18 1.35 12.74
CA ALA A 60 12.37 2.23 11.87
C ALA A 60 10.95 2.46 12.40
N ILE A 61 10.33 1.45 12.98
CA ILE A 61 9.00 1.57 13.59
C ILE A 61 9.06 2.39 14.88
N THR A 62 10.10 2.22 15.68
CA THR A 62 10.32 3.00 16.91
C THR A 62 10.55 4.48 16.62
N ASP A 63 11.32 4.79 15.56
CA ASP A 63 11.60 6.15 15.12
C ASP A 63 10.39 6.78 14.39
N GLY A 64 9.44 5.98 13.92
CA GLY A 64 8.27 6.43 13.15
C GLY A 64 8.56 6.69 11.68
N TYR A 65 9.78 6.49 11.21
CA TYR A 65 10.16 6.66 9.80
C TYR A 65 11.39 5.82 9.44
N THR A 66 11.63 5.67 8.14
CA THR A 66 12.89 5.13 7.60
C THR A 66 13.27 5.84 6.32
N GLN A 67 14.57 5.98 6.10
CA GLN A 67 15.11 6.51 4.86
C GLN A 67 15.48 5.36 3.92
N ILE A 68 15.05 5.44 2.68
CA ILE A 68 15.39 4.45 1.67
C ILE A 68 16.09 5.09 0.48
N TRP A 69 17.08 4.37 -0.04
CA TRP A 69 17.77 4.74 -1.26
C TRP A 69 17.17 3.99 -2.45
N ASN A 70 16.72 4.70 -3.48
CA ASN A 70 16.20 4.09 -4.68
C ASN A 70 16.54 4.95 -5.91
N LYS A 71 17.16 4.34 -6.93
CA LYS A 71 17.49 4.98 -8.22
C LYS A 71 18.17 6.34 -8.08
N GLY A 72 19.18 6.44 -7.21
CA GLY A 72 19.98 7.65 -7.05
C GLY A 72 19.34 8.75 -6.19
N LYS A 73 18.21 8.47 -5.53
CA LYS A 73 17.53 9.42 -4.63
C LYS A 73 17.18 8.79 -3.30
N TYR A 74 17.26 9.58 -2.25
CA TYR A 74 16.67 9.25 -0.96
C TYR A 74 15.19 9.63 -0.94
N ARG A 75 14.38 8.81 -0.28
CA ARG A 75 13.04 9.18 0.15
C ARG A 75 12.77 8.63 1.53
N TYR A 76 11.83 9.23 2.23
CA TYR A 76 11.39 8.77 3.54
C TYR A 76 10.11 7.95 3.41
N ILE A 77 9.99 6.93 4.24
CA ILE A 77 8.74 6.23 4.52
C ILE A 77 8.37 6.58 5.94
N TYR A 78 7.17 7.10 6.13
CA TYR A 78 6.62 7.44 7.43
C TYR A 78 5.62 6.41 7.87
N PHE A 79 5.63 6.08 9.17
CA PHE A 79 4.66 5.21 9.81
C PHE A 79 3.77 6.07 10.71
N SER A 80 2.44 5.94 10.60
CA SER A 80 1.56 6.59 11.54
C SER A 80 1.75 5.98 12.95
N GLU A 81 1.55 6.77 13.98
CA GLU A 81 1.66 6.33 15.38
C GLU A 81 0.86 5.04 15.64
N ARG A 82 -0.38 4.99 15.15
CA ARG A 82 -1.21 3.80 15.25
C ARG A 82 -0.58 2.57 14.59
N LEU A 83 0.07 2.72 13.42
CA LEU A 83 0.75 1.63 12.74
C LEU A 83 2.00 1.20 13.49
N CYS A 84 2.75 2.16 14.08
CA CYS A 84 3.90 1.86 14.92
C CYS A 84 3.50 1.00 16.12
N ILE A 85 2.49 1.40 16.87
CA ILE A 85 1.97 0.65 18.02
C ILE A 85 1.57 -0.78 17.61
N GLU A 86 0.80 -0.89 16.52
CA GLU A 86 0.33 -2.18 15.99
C GLU A 86 1.50 -3.11 15.60
N LEU A 87 2.52 -2.57 14.93
CA LEU A 87 3.69 -3.35 14.48
C LEU A 87 4.63 -3.70 15.64
N LEU A 88 4.84 -2.82 16.61
CA LEU A 88 5.64 -3.12 17.81
C LEU A 88 4.97 -4.21 18.66
N GLN A 89 3.64 -4.17 18.79
CA GLN A 89 2.91 -5.25 19.45
C GLN A 89 3.11 -6.58 18.70
N TYR A 90 2.96 -6.59 17.37
CA TYR A 90 3.23 -7.77 16.56
C TYR A 90 4.66 -8.28 16.76
N CYS A 91 5.66 -7.41 16.77
CA CYS A 91 7.06 -7.80 17.03
C CYS A 91 7.22 -8.46 18.39
N ASN A 92 6.58 -7.91 19.44
CA ASN A 92 6.60 -8.48 20.78
C ASN A 92 5.95 -9.88 20.80
N ASP A 93 4.79 -10.03 20.17
CA ASP A 93 4.03 -11.29 20.14
C ASP A 93 4.78 -12.43 19.44
N VAL A 94 5.60 -12.11 18.42
CA VAL A 94 6.38 -13.10 17.67
C VAL A 94 7.87 -13.15 18.07
N GLY A 95 8.28 -12.40 19.10
CA GLY A 95 9.63 -12.42 19.67
C GLY A 95 10.69 -11.69 18.84
N ILE A 96 10.32 -10.76 17.95
CA ILE A 96 11.26 -9.94 17.17
C ILE A 96 11.69 -8.74 18.02
N ARG A 97 12.93 -8.71 18.47
CA ARG A 97 13.49 -7.65 19.30
C ARG A 97 14.20 -6.55 18.51
N GLU A 98 14.80 -6.92 17.37
CA GLU A 98 15.58 -6.03 16.52
C GLU A 98 15.56 -6.49 15.05
N GLY A 99 16.08 -5.67 14.15
CA GLY A 99 16.23 -6.00 12.74
C GLY A 99 14.91 -6.00 11.95
N ILE A 100 14.87 -6.82 10.89
CA ILE A 100 13.77 -6.85 9.91
C ILE A 100 12.54 -7.51 10.52
N VAL A 101 11.38 -6.82 10.41
CA VAL A 101 10.10 -7.29 10.95
C VAL A 101 9.49 -8.42 10.11
N PHE A 102 9.54 -8.31 8.80
CA PHE A 102 8.92 -9.27 7.89
C PHE A 102 9.93 -10.25 7.31
N THR A 103 10.37 -11.20 8.13
CA THR A 103 11.32 -12.24 7.72
C THR A 103 10.66 -13.35 6.92
N GLY A 104 11.42 -13.94 5.99
CA GLY A 104 11.05 -15.11 5.20
C GLY A 104 11.34 -16.42 5.94
N ARG A 105 11.44 -17.52 5.16
CA ARG A 105 11.79 -18.85 5.71
C ARG A 105 13.25 -18.96 6.11
N LYS A 106 14.15 -18.26 5.40
CA LYS A 106 15.57 -18.20 5.75
C LYS A 106 15.75 -17.14 6.82
N GLU A 107 16.39 -17.53 7.90
CA GLU A 107 16.70 -16.65 9.03
C GLU A 107 17.45 -15.38 8.57
N GLY A 108 17.09 -14.22 9.12
CA GLY A 108 17.68 -12.93 8.78
C GLY A 108 17.37 -12.41 7.38
N LYS A 109 16.60 -13.13 6.54
CA LYS A 109 16.22 -12.68 5.21
C LYS A 109 14.78 -12.15 5.19
N VAL A 110 14.59 -11.04 4.52
CA VAL A 110 13.23 -10.49 4.30
C VAL A 110 12.37 -11.49 3.51
N ILE A 111 11.07 -11.49 3.77
CA ILE A 111 10.10 -12.24 2.98
C ILE A 111 10.17 -11.84 1.49
N THR A 112 10.18 -12.82 0.59
CA THR A 112 10.23 -12.54 -0.85
C THR A 112 8.92 -11.98 -1.38
N SER A 113 8.99 -11.11 -2.40
CA SER A 113 7.80 -10.60 -3.08
C SER A 113 6.90 -11.72 -3.60
N ALA A 114 7.49 -12.81 -4.10
CA ALA A 114 6.75 -13.98 -4.57
C ALA A 114 5.96 -14.66 -3.44
N ALA A 115 6.55 -14.78 -2.24
CA ALA A 115 5.88 -15.37 -1.09
C ALA A 115 4.72 -14.47 -0.60
N VAL A 116 4.91 -13.15 -0.57
CA VAL A 116 3.84 -12.19 -0.27
C VAL A 116 2.73 -12.33 -1.29
N TRP A 117 3.05 -12.30 -2.59
CA TRP A 117 2.06 -12.41 -3.66
C TRP A 117 1.24 -13.70 -3.56
N LYS A 118 1.91 -14.84 -3.41
CA LYS A 118 1.24 -16.13 -3.22
C LYS A 118 0.31 -16.12 -2.01
N GLY A 119 0.76 -15.53 -0.90
CA GLY A 119 -0.04 -15.41 0.33
C GLY A 119 -1.30 -14.58 0.13
N LEU A 120 -1.18 -13.43 -0.56
CA LEU A 120 -2.30 -12.54 -0.86
C LEU A 120 -3.34 -13.20 -1.78
N LYS A 121 -2.88 -13.91 -2.82
CA LYS A 121 -3.73 -14.69 -3.72
C LYS A 121 -4.52 -15.77 -2.96
N ASN A 122 -3.86 -16.48 -2.06
CA ASN A 122 -4.53 -17.50 -1.24
C ASN A 122 -5.59 -16.89 -0.30
N ILE A 123 -5.37 -15.69 0.23
CA ILE A 123 -6.37 -14.95 1.00
C ILE A 123 -7.56 -14.59 0.10
N ALA A 124 -7.30 -13.98 -1.06
CA ALA A 124 -8.33 -13.57 -2.02
C ALA A 124 -9.21 -14.77 -2.43
N LYS A 125 -8.59 -15.88 -2.80
CA LYS A 125 -9.27 -17.12 -3.14
C LYS A 125 -10.16 -17.64 -2.01
N GLY A 126 -9.68 -17.55 -0.76
CA GLY A 126 -10.41 -18.02 0.43
C GLY A 126 -11.70 -17.24 0.72
N ILE A 127 -11.85 -16.04 0.17
CA ILE A 127 -13.02 -15.16 0.37
C ILE A 127 -13.70 -14.75 -0.95
N GLY A 128 -13.35 -15.41 -2.06
CA GLY A 128 -14.02 -15.19 -3.35
C GLY A 128 -13.73 -13.84 -4.02
N ILE A 129 -12.62 -13.16 -3.65
CA ILE A 129 -12.19 -11.93 -4.32
C ILE A 129 -11.45 -12.29 -5.60
N PRO A 130 -11.74 -11.62 -6.75
CA PRO A 130 -11.02 -11.85 -8.00
C PRO A 130 -9.51 -11.67 -7.83
N GLU A 131 -8.76 -12.74 -8.11
CA GLU A 131 -7.31 -12.76 -7.87
C GLU A 131 -6.53 -11.72 -8.68
N GLU A 132 -7.06 -11.29 -9.82
CA GLU A 132 -6.49 -10.26 -10.69
C GLU A 132 -6.49 -8.87 -10.05
N THR A 133 -7.34 -8.63 -9.05
CA THR A 133 -7.38 -7.37 -8.31
C THR A 133 -6.42 -7.34 -7.13
N VAL A 134 -5.84 -8.49 -6.75
CA VAL A 134 -5.03 -8.65 -5.55
C VAL A 134 -3.58 -8.93 -5.90
N PHE A 135 -2.76 -7.91 -5.85
CA PHE A 135 -1.32 -7.95 -6.01
C PHE A 135 -0.67 -6.90 -5.07
N PRO A 136 0.61 -7.02 -4.72
CA PRO A 136 1.21 -6.12 -3.72
C PRO A 136 1.08 -4.63 -4.05
N HIS A 137 1.12 -4.24 -5.34
CA HIS A 137 0.92 -2.86 -5.75
C HIS A 137 -0.52 -2.37 -5.58
N SER A 138 -1.54 -3.25 -5.55
CA SER A 138 -2.93 -2.81 -5.35
C SER A 138 -3.14 -2.16 -3.99
N PHE A 139 -2.44 -2.60 -2.94
CA PHE A 139 -2.46 -1.97 -1.62
C PHE A 139 -1.77 -0.60 -1.61
N ARG A 140 -0.70 -0.45 -2.38
CA ARG A 140 -0.04 0.85 -2.57
C ARG A 140 -0.94 1.80 -3.37
N HIS A 141 -1.66 1.30 -4.37
CA HIS A 141 -2.67 2.08 -5.08
C HIS A 141 -3.81 2.50 -4.16
N LEU A 142 -4.25 1.61 -3.26
CA LEU A 142 -5.26 1.93 -2.25
C LEU A 142 -4.77 3.06 -1.32
N PHE A 143 -3.50 3.01 -0.87
CA PHE A 143 -2.88 4.11 -0.13
C PHE A 143 -2.95 5.42 -0.90
N ALA A 144 -2.48 5.42 -2.15
CA ALA A 144 -2.43 6.62 -2.98
C ALA A 144 -3.82 7.23 -3.22
N LYS A 145 -4.82 6.39 -3.54
CA LYS A 145 -6.21 6.83 -3.69
C LYS A 145 -6.76 7.44 -2.40
N ASN A 146 -6.56 6.76 -1.28
CA ASN A 146 -7.04 7.24 0.02
C ASN A 146 -6.35 8.54 0.45
N TYR A 147 -5.06 8.69 0.13
CA TYR A 147 -4.30 9.92 0.36
C TYR A 147 -4.89 11.08 -0.46
N MET A 148 -5.11 10.88 -1.76
CA MET A 148 -5.70 11.89 -2.64
C MET A 148 -7.13 12.27 -2.23
N GLU A 149 -7.91 11.31 -1.73
CA GLU A 149 -9.28 11.57 -1.24
C GLU A 149 -9.27 12.44 0.04
N LYS A 150 -8.28 12.25 0.92
CA LYS A 150 -8.26 12.89 2.24
C LYS A 150 -7.39 14.14 2.33
N VAL A 151 -6.24 14.14 1.67
CA VAL A 151 -5.25 15.22 1.73
C VAL A 151 -5.27 16.04 0.43
N GLY A 152 -5.30 15.38 -0.73
CA GLY A 152 -5.43 16.04 -2.03
C GLY A 152 -4.13 16.60 -2.62
N ASP A 153 -3.00 16.51 -1.91
CA ASP A 153 -1.71 17.00 -2.42
C ASP A 153 -1.01 15.93 -3.27
N ILE A 154 -1.01 16.16 -4.59
CA ILE A 154 -0.38 15.26 -5.54
C ILE A 154 1.15 15.31 -5.49
N THR A 155 1.72 16.46 -5.14
CA THR A 155 3.17 16.67 -5.11
C THR A 155 3.75 15.92 -3.91
N GLU A 156 3.15 16.09 -2.74
CA GLU A 156 3.50 15.35 -1.54
C GLU A 156 3.30 13.84 -1.73
N LEU A 157 2.18 13.41 -2.34
CA LEU A 157 1.96 12.00 -2.66
C LEU A 157 3.03 11.43 -3.59
N ALA A 158 3.43 12.17 -4.62
CA ALA A 158 4.48 11.73 -5.55
C ALA A 158 5.81 11.55 -4.82
N ASP A 159 6.13 12.44 -3.89
CA ASP A 159 7.34 12.36 -3.07
C ASP A 159 7.31 11.16 -2.12
N ILE A 160 6.21 10.98 -1.36
CA ILE A 160 5.99 9.82 -0.49
C ILE A 160 6.13 8.51 -1.28
N LEU A 161 5.55 8.43 -2.47
CA LEU A 161 5.63 7.25 -3.32
C LEU A 161 7.00 7.10 -4.01
N GLY A 162 7.82 8.16 -4.07
CA GLY A 162 9.08 8.18 -4.79
C GLY A 162 8.87 8.00 -6.30
N HIS A 163 7.91 8.72 -6.85
CA HIS A 163 7.69 8.81 -8.29
C HIS A 163 8.61 9.89 -8.87
N SER A 164 9.42 9.54 -9.87
CA SER A 164 10.28 10.49 -10.56
C SER A 164 9.53 11.41 -11.52
N ARG A 165 8.27 11.09 -11.84
CA ARG A 165 7.38 11.84 -12.72
C ARG A 165 6.00 11.95 -12.11
N LEU A 166 5.46 13.17 -12.06
CA LEU A 166 4.11 13.44 -11.53
C LEU A 166 3.01 12.73 -12.33
N GLU A 167 3.23 12.52 -13.64
CA GLU A 167 2.28 11.82 -14.51
C GLU A 167 1.91 10.43 -13.98
N THR A 168 2.85 9.77 -13.30
CA THR A 168 2.60 8.46 -12.66
C THR A 168 1.61 8.58 -11.48
N THR A 169 1.53 9.76 -10.86
CA THR A 169 0.65 10.03 -9.73
C THR A 169 -0.69 10.59 -10.18
N TRP A 170 -0.77 11.22 -11.35
CA TRP A 170 -2.01 11.80 -11.88
C TRP A 170 -3.15 10.80 -12.08
N ILE A 171 -2.83 9.51 -12.20
CA ILE A 171 -3.89 8.49 -12.26
C ILE A 171 -4.81 8.50 -11.04
N TYR A 172 -4.31 8.95 -9.88
CA TYR A 172 -5.08 9.02 -8.64
C TYR A 172 -5.89 10.31 -8.49
N THR A 173 -5.66 11.32 -9.34
CA THR A 173 -6.46 12.57 -9.37
C THR A 173 -7.70 12.46 -10.23
N LYS A 174 -7.85 11.35 -10.98
CA LYS A 174 -9.02 11.15 -11.81
C LYS A 174 -10.27 11.01 -10.94
N THR A 175 -11.07 12.05 -10.94
CA THR A 175 -12.38 12.10 -10.28
C THR A 175 -13.49 11.95 -11.29
N SER A 176 -14.61 11.41 -10.89
CA SER A 176 -15.83 11.35 -11.73
C SER A 176 -16.35 12.76 -12.03
N SER A 177 -17.13 12.90 -13.10
CA SER A 177 -17.77 14.18 -13.44
C SER A 177 -18.68 14.69 -12.31
N SER A 178 -19.33 13.80 -11.57
CA SER A 178 -20.17 14.14 -10.42
C SER A 178 -19.34 14.68 -9.25
N GLU A 179 -18.17 14.09 -8.97
CA GLU A 179 -17.26 14.59 -7.93
C GLU A 179 -16.66 15.95 -8.29
N LYS A 180 -16.31 16.16 -9.58
CA LYS A 180 -15.84 17.47 -10.04
C LYS A 180 -16.90 18.54 -9.83
N ARG A 181 -18.16 18.24 -10.14
CA ARG A 181 -19.29 19.14 -9.94
C ARG A 181 -19.47 19.53 -8.47
N LYS A 182 -19.46 18.55 -7.57
CA LYS A 182 -19.52 18.79 -6.11
C LYS A 182 -18.37 19.67 -5.60
N ARG A 183 -17.15 19.48 -6.14
CA ARG A 183 -16.01 20.33 -5.78
C ARG A 183 -16.14 21.76 -6.25
N LEU A 184 -16.76 21.97 -7.44
CA LEU A 184 -17.04 23.33 -7.94
C LEU A 184 -18.11 24.03 -7.11
N GLU A 185 -19.11 23.31 -6.61
CA GLU A 185 -20.11 23.84 -5.68
C GLU A 185 -19.51 24.35 -4.35
N LEU A 186 -18.36 23.82 -3.94
CA LEU A 186 -17.64 24.28 -2.76
C LEU A 186 -16.86 25.59 -2.95
N LEU A 187 -16.69 26.03 -4.19
CA LEU A 187 -15.96 27.28 -4.48
C LEU A 187 -16.81 28.52 -4.28
N ASP A 188 -18.11 28.39 -4.22
CA ASP A 188 -19.16 29.38 -3.87
C ASP A 188 -18.78 30.84 -4.24
N LEU A 189 -18.58 31.10 -5.59
CA LEU A 189 -18.23 32.40 -6.17
C LEU A 189 -19.45 33.08 -6.73
#